data_8fe9b2f10108540f3295a75aa8b25774
#
_entry.id   8fe9b2f10108540f3295a75aa8b25774
#
_cell.length_a   1.000
_cell.length_b   1.000
_cell.length_c   1.000
_cell.angle_alpha   90.00
_cell.angle_beta   90.00
_cell.angle_gamma   90.00
#
_symmetry.space_group_name_H-M   'P 1'
#
loop_
_entity.id
_entity.type
_entity.pdbx_description
1 polymer ?
#
loop_
_entity_poly.entity_id
_entity_poly.type
_entity_poly.pdbx_seq_one_letter_code
_entity_poly.pdbx_strand_id
1 'polypeptide(L)'
;MNSRRAKIIVDILMVIFLVLSFVRWEASSFAFHAIVGSACTLFFAMHIFIHRKWIKAVTKSCFAGKLNKALRWKYIIDMLLLVVWSVSILTGFIAIIPFLDEAAGISVWGRLHGITARIGLALVVVHVIQHLPQIKSYLGVKKGAKKKS
;
A
#
# COMPACT_ATOMS: atom_id res chain seq x y z
N MET A 1 2.88 23.73 -4.21
CA MET A 1 1.76 22.76 -4.18
C MET A 1 1.35 22.53 -2.72
N ASN A 2 0.08 22.69 -2.38
CA ASN A 2 -0.40 22.54 -1.00
C ASN A 2 -0.15 21.08 -0.55
N SER A 3 0.54 20.86 0.58
CA SER A 3 0.95 19.53 1.07
C SER A 3 -0.20 18.53 1.18
N ARG A 4 -1.43 19.02 1.40
CA ARG A 4 -2.66 18.19 1.45
C ARG A 4 -3.04 17.65 0.06
N ARG A 5 -2.95 18.48 -0.99
CA ARG A 5 -3.26 18.06 -2.37
C ARG A 5 -2.25 17.03 -2.86
N ALA A 6 -0.96 17.20 -2.54
CA ALA A 6 0.07 16.25 -2.91
C ALA A 6 -0.19 14.85 -2.33
N LYS A 7 -0.61 14.77 -1.06
CA LYS A 7 -0.98 13.50 -0.42
C LYS A 7 -2.12 12.79 -1.17
N ILE A 8 -3.21 13.52 -1.44
CA ILE A 8 -4.37 12.96 -2.13
C ILE A 8 -3.98 12.45 -3.53
N ILE A 9 -3.19 13.22 -4.29
CA ILE A 9 -2.76 12.83 -5.64
C ILE A 9 -1.93 11.54 -5.58
N VAL A 10 -0.93 11.47 -4.69
CA VAL A 10 -0.08 10.29 -4.55
C VAL A 10 -0.90 9.06 -4.14
N ASP A 11 -1.81 9.21 -3.18
CA ASP A 11 -2.66 8.11 -2.71
C ASP A 11 -3.59 7.61 -3.82
N ILE A 12 -4.20 8.51 -4.61
CA ILE A 12 -5.05 8.14 -5.74
C ILE A 12 -4.23 7.43 -6.83
N LEU A 13 -3.08 7.98 -7.22
CA LEU A 13 -2.23 7.37 -8.24
C LEU A 13 -1.74 6.00 -7.80
N MET A 14 -1.32 5.85 -6.53
CA MET A 14 -0.93 4.56 -5.97
C MET A 14 -2.06 3.53 -6.11
N VAL A 15 -3.31 3.89 -5.76
CA VAL A 15 -4.47 2.99 -5.89
C VAL A 15 -4.75 2.65 -7.35
N ILE A 16 -4.67 3.62 -8.27
CA ILE A 16 -4.88 3.38 -9.71
C ILE A 16 -3.85 2.36 -10.22
N PHE A 17 -2.56 2.59 -9.98
CA PHE A 17 -1.51 1.66 -10.44
C PHE A 17 -1.59 0.30 -9.74
N LEU A 18 -2.01 0.27 -8.47
CA LEU A 18 -2.28 -0.98 -7.78
C LEU A 18 -3.39 -1.77 -8.47
N VAL A 19 -4.53 -1.16 -8.75
CA VAL A 19 -5.65 -1.83 -9.43
C VAL A 19 -5.22 -2.30 -10.81
N LEU A 20 -4.54 -1.47 -11.60
CA LEU A 20 -4.03 -1.82 -12.92
C LEU A 20 -3.06 -3.02 -12.87
N SER A 21 -2.26 -3.16 -11.82
CA SER A 21 -1.34 -4.30 -11.68
C SER A 21 -2.04 -5.64 -11.44
N PHE A 22 -3.31 -5.63 -11.00
CA PHE A 22 -4.15 -6.83 -10.84
C PHE A 22 -5.06 -7.10 -12.03
N VAL A 23 -5.22 -6.16 -12.97
CA VAL A 23 -6.03 -6.37 -14.17
C VAL A 23 -5.32 -7.36 -15.09
N ARG A 24 -5.92 -8.53 -15.27
CA ARG A 24 -5.49 -9.51 -16.27
C ARG A 24 -6.15 -9.16 -17.60
N TRP A 25 -5.42 -8.45 -18.44
CA TRP A 25 -5.82 -8.25 -19.82
C TRP A 25 -5.26 -9.43 -20.63
N GLU A 26 -6.05 -10.06 -21.49
CA GLU A 26 -5.61 -11.22 -22.27
C GLU A 26 -4.39 -10.93 -23.15
N ALA A 27 -4.18 -9.67 -23.52
CA ALA A 27 -3.01 -9.17 -24.23
C ALA A 27 -1.93 -8.55 -23.32
N SER A 28 -2.12 -8.54 -21.99
CA SER A 28 -1.15 -7.91 -21.10
C SER A 28 0.06 -8.81 -20.94
N SER A 29 1.07 -8.48 -21.72
CA SER A 29 2.39 -9.06 -21.61
C SER A 29 2.95 -8.86 -20.19
N PHE A 30 3.83 -9.74 -19.77
CA PHE A 30 4.68 -9.59 -18.59
C PHE A 30 5.25 -8.15 -18.47
N ALA A 31 5.62 -7.53 -19.63
CA ALA A 31 6.12 -6.16 -19.68
C ALA A 31 5.12 -5.12 -19.14
N PHE A 32 3.82 -5.24 -19.45
CA PHE A 32 2.80 -4.32 -18.92
C PHE A 32 2.73 -4.39 -17.40
N HIS A 33 2.63 -5.62 -16.84
CA HIS A 33 2.63 -5.81 -15.39
C HIS A 33 3.90 -5.27 -14.72
N ALA A 34 5.06 -5.49 -15.31
CA ALA A 34 6.33 -5.00 -14.80
C ALA A 34 6.40 -3.46 -14.79
N ILE A 35 5.95 -2.79 -15.85
CA ILE A 35 5.90 -1.33 -15.93
C ILE A 35 4.93 -0.76 -14.90
N VAL A 36 3.71 -1.27 -14.86
CA VAL A 36 2.66 -0.80 -13.94
C VAL A 36 3.05 -1.08 -12.47
N GLY A 37 3.62 -2.25 -12.19
CA GLY A 37 4.11 -2.63 -10.87
C GLY A 37 5.28 -1.75 -10.41
N SER A 38 6.20 -1.41 -11.31
CA SER A 38 7.29 -0.47 -11.02
C SER A 38 6.76 0.93 -10.72
N ALA A 39 5.79 1.43 -11.48
CA ALA A 39 5.12 2.70 -11.20
C ALA A 39 4.39 2.67 -9.85
N CYS A 40 3.67 1.58 -9.55
CA CYS A 40 3.04 1.38 -8.24
C CYS A 40 4.06 1.43 -7.11
N THR A 41 5.22 0.80 -7.27
CA THR A 41 6.33 0.81 -6.30
C THR A 41 6.84 2.23 -6.06
N LEU A 42 6.99 3.04 -7.11
CA LEU A 42 7.40 4.44 -6.98
C LEU A 42 6.38 5.24 -6.15
N PHE A 43 5.09 5.13 -6.45
CA PHE A 43 4.05 5.83 -5.69
C PHE A 43 3.95 5.30 -4.25
N PHE A 44 4.17 4.02 -4.02
CA PHE A 44 4.26 3.46 -2.67
C PHE A 44 5.42 4.08 -1.86
N ALA A 45 6.60 4.20 -2.45
CA ALA A 45 7.74 4.86 -1.82
C ALA A 45 7.43 6.34 -1.50
N MET A 46 6.80 7.05 -2.43
CA MET A 46 6.35 8.43 -2.23
C MET A 46 5.30 8.53 -1.11
N HIS A 47 4.35 7.61 -1.05
CA HIS A 47 3.36 7.54 0.02
C HIS A 47 4.04 7.41 1.40
N ILE A 48 4.95 6.47 1.56
CA ILE A 48 5.71 6.28 2.81
C ILE A 48 6.50 7.56 3.17
N PHE A 49 7.16 8.17 2.18
CA PHE A 49 7.93 9.39 2.39
C PHE A 49 7.08 10.56 2.86
N ILE A 50 5.90 10.77 2.24
CA ILE A 50 4.97 11.84 2.58
C ILE A 50 4.39 11.64 3.99
N HIS A 51 4.13 10.38 4.38
CA HIS A 51 3.55 10.03 5.67
C HIS A 51 4.59 9.76 6.78
N ARG A 52 5.92 9.89 6.50
CA ARG A 52 7.00 9.55 7.44
C ARG A 52 6.91 10.23 8.81
N LYS A 53 6.41 11.48 8.88
CA LYS A 53 6.27 12.18 10.17
C LYS A 53 5.23 11.50 11.06
N TRP A 54 4.12 11.08 10.48
CA TRP A 54 3.07 10.35 11.19
C TRP A 54 3.58 8.97 11.63
N ILE A 55 4.22 8.23 10.71
CA ILE A 55 4.81 6.91 11.01
C ILE A 55 5.76 7.02 12.21
N LYS A 56 6.71 7.94 12.19
CA LYS A 56 7.65 8.16 13.29
C LYS A 56 6.96 8.47 14.62
N ALA A 57 5.93 9.34 14.60
CA ALA A 57 5.20 9.73 15.80
C ALA A 57 4.43 8.56 16.42
N VAL A 58 3.72 7.78 15.58
CA VAL A 58 2.94 6.63 16.05
C VAL A 58 3.85 5.50 16.52
N THR A 59 4.95 5.22 15.81
CA THR A 59 5.95 4.24 16.21
C THR A 59 6.54 4.59 17.59
N LYS A 60 6.98 5.84 17.78
CA LYS A 60 7.47 6.31 19.08
C LYS A 60 6.43 6.13 20.21
N SER A 61 5.18 6.47 19.92
CA SER A 61 4.08 6.32 20.89
C SER A 61 3.74 4.86 21.19
N CYS A 62 3.91 3.97 20.20
CA CYS A 62 3.73 2.53 20.36
C CYS A 62 4.76 1.95 21.36
N PHE A 63 6.03 2.22 21.13
CA PHE A 63 7.11 1.78 22.03
C PHE A 63 7.02 2.39 23.42
N ALA A 64 6.48 3.61 23.54
CA ALA A 64 6.24 4.24 24.84
C ALA A 64 4.98 3.75 25.56
N GLY A 65 4.25 2.77 25.02
CA GLY A 65 3.01 2.23 25.59
C GLY A 65 1.83 3.22 25.63
N LYS A 66 1.91 4.35 24.90
CA LYS A 66 0.94 5.45 24.97
C LYS A 66 -0.21 5.34 23.95
N LEU A 67 -0.24 4.29 23.13
CA LEU A 67 -1.30 4.11 22.14
C LEU A 67 -2.56 3.51 22.80
N ASN A 68 -3.71 4.10 22.52
CA ASN A 68 -4.98 3.46 22.82
C ASN A 68 -5.19 2.22 21.92
N LYS A 69 -6.09 1.32 22.33
CA LYS A 69 -6.33 0.03 21.65
C LYS A 69 -6.63 0.21 20.15
N ALA A 70 -7.47 1.18 19.80
CA ALA A 70 -7.87 1.40 18.40
C ALA A 70 -6.70 1.86 17.52
N LEU A 71 -5.86 2.79 18.02
CA LEU A 71 -4.70 3.28 17.28
C LEU A 71 -3.59 2.23 17.19
N ARG A 72 -3.46 1.36 18.21
CA ARG A 72 -2.52 0.23 18.19
C ARG A 72 -2.88 -0.76 17.08
N TRP A 73 -4.16 -1.11 16.93
CA TRP A 73 -4.61 -2.00 15.84
C TRP A 73 -4.35 -1.39 14.46
N LYS A 74 -4.63 -0.11 14.27
CA LYS A 74 -4.30 0.58 13.01
C LYS A 74 -2.81 0.49 12.70
N TYR A 75 -1.97 0.79 13.69
CA TYR A 75 -0.52 0.71 13.53
C TYR A 75 -0.04 -0.70 13.17
N ILE A 76 -0.58 -1.75 13.81
CA ILE A 76 -0.22 -3.14 13.52
C ILE A 76 -0.56 -3.49 12.07
N ILE A 77 -1.76 -3.16 11.60
CA ILE A 77 -2.18 -3.41 10.21
C ILE A 77 -1.30 -2.63 9.23
N ASP A 78 -0.99 -1.36 9.51
CA ASP A 78 -0.16 -0.54 8.65
C ASP A 78 1.29 -1.07 8.56
N MET A 79 1.85 -1.57 9.68
CA MET A 79 3.18 -2.18 9.69
C MET A 79 3.19 -3.54 8.99
N LEU A 80 2.16 -4.37 9.20
CA LEU A 80 2.01 -5.64 8.49
C LEU A 80 1.91 -5.42 6.98
N LEU A 81 1.10 -4.43 6.56
CA LEU A 81 0.98 -4.04 5.16
C LEU A 81 2.33 -3.59 4.59
N LEU A 82 3.07 -2.75 5.32
CA LEU A 82 4.41 -2.31 4.91
C LEU A 82 5.35 -3.48 4.67
N VAL A 83 5.39 -4.46 5.59
CA VAL A 83 6.25 -5.65 5.47
C VAL A 83 5.82 -6.51 4.29
N VAL A 84 4.54 -6.85 4.17
CA VAL A 84 4.00 -7.70 3.09
C VAL A 84 4.24 -7.08 1.72
N TRP A 85 4.01 -5.76 1.57
CA TRP A 85 4.30 -5.06 0.32
C TRP A 85 5.78 -4.99 0.01
N SER A 86 6.64 -4.77 1.00
CA SER A 86 8.09 -4.79 0.79
C SER A 86 8.57 -6.15 0.28
N VAL A 87 8.07 -7.24 0.86
CA VAL A 87 8.37 -8.60 0.40
C VAL A 87 7.84 -8.83 -1.02
N SER A 88 6.60 -8.39 -1.31
CA SER A 88 6.01 -8.52 -2.64
C SER A 88 6.82 -7.76 -3.69
N ILE A 89 7.23 -6.52 -3.41
CA ILE A 89 8.07 -5.72 -4.31
C ILE A 89 9.42 -6.42 -4.56
N LEU A 90 10.11 -6.86 -3.51
CA LEU A 90 11.40 -7.51 -3.63
C LEU A 90 11.31 -8.80 -4.46
N THR A 91 10.34 -9.66 -4.15
CA THR A 91 10.14 -10.91 -4.90
C THR A 91 9.72 -10.66 -6.35
N GLY A 92 8.94 -9.60 -6.62
CA GLY A 92 8.59 -9.19 -7.97
C GLY A 92 9.80 -8.73 -8.78
N PHE A 93 10.68 -7.91 -8.20
CA PHE A 93 11.93 -7.50 -8.86
C PHE A 93 12.88 -8.67 -9.11
N ILE A 94 12.99 -9.61 -8.17
CA ILE A 94 13.81 -10.81 -8.37
C ILE A 94 13.24 -11.67 -9.51
N ALA A 95 11.92 -11.81 -9.58
CA ALA A 95 11.24 -12.58 -10.64
C ALA A 95 11.41 -11.97 -12.04
N ILE A 96 11.76 -10.69 -12.15
CA ILE A 96 12.07 -10.03 -13.44
C ILE A 96 13.46 -10.44 -13.97
N ILE A 97 14.38 -10.86 -13.11
CA ILE A 97 15.73 -11.21 -13.51
C ILE A 97 15.73 -12.64 -14.09
N PRO A 98 15.82 -12.83 -15.42
CA PRO A 98 15.68 -14.15 -16.06
C PRO A 98 16.65 -15.18 -15.52
N PHE A 99 17.86 -14.76 -15.21
CA PHE A 99 18.92 -15.59 -14.65
C PHE A 99 18.55 -16.24 -13.32
N LEU A 100 17.87 -15.51 -12.42
CA LEU A 100 17.45 -16.07 -11.14
C LEU A 100 16.19 -16.92 -11.28
N ASP A 101 15.37 -16.65 -12.26
CA ASP A 101 14.16 -17.39 -12.55
C ASP A 101 14.44 -18.74 -13.18
N GLU A 102 15.34 -18.80 -14.18
CA GLU A 102 15.79 -20.04 -14.83
C GLU A 102 16.51 -20.99 -13.85
N ALA A 103 17.33 -20.46 -12.94
CA ALA A 103 18.05 -21.25 -11.94
C ALA A 103 17.10 -21.87 -10.88
N ALA A 104 15.94 -21.26 -10.65
CA ALA A 104 14.97 -21.73 -9.64
C ALA A 104 13.88 -22.65 -10.21
N GLY A 105 13.88 -22.94 -11.51
CA GLY A 105 12.81 -23.68 -12.18
C GLY A 105 11.49 -22.90 -12.18
N ILE A 106 10.35 -23.55 -11.89
CA ILE A 106 9.09 -22.82 -11.76
C ILE A 106 9.29 -21.75 -10.70
N SER A 107 9.38 -20.52 -11.14
CA SER A 107 9.75 -19.34 -10.38
C SER A 107 9.18 -19.31 -8.96
N VAL A 108 9.99 -19.75 -8.00
CA VAL A 108 9.66 -19.65 -6.57
C VAL A 108 9.36 -18.20 -6.21
N TRP A 109 10.12 -17.27 -6.78
CA TRP A 109 9.98 -15.85 -6.57
C TRP A 109 8.66 -15.31 -7.14
N GLY A 110 8.28 -15.74 -8.35
CA GLY A 110 6.98 -15.40 -8.94
C GLY A 110 5.80 -15.93 -8.12
N ARG A 111 5.92 -17.15 -7.56
CA ARG A 111 4.89 -17.68 -6.64
C ARG A 111 4.81 -16.89 -5.35
N LEU A 112 5.93 -16.57 -4.73
CA LEU A 112 5.98 -15.75 -3.51
C LEU A 112 5.41 -14.37 -3.77
N HIS A 113 5.79 -13.73 -4.89
CA HIS A 113 5.20 -12.47 -5.32
C HIS A 113 3.68 -12.55 -5.42
N GLY A 114 3.15 -13.55 -6.12
CA GLY A 114 1.71 -13.74 -6.30
C GLY A 114 0.95 -14.01 -4.99
N ILE A 115 1.54 -14.73 -4.04
CA ILE A 115 0.94 -14.97 -2.72
C ILE A 115 0.95 -13.68 -1.89
N THR A 116 2.10 -13.04 -1.77
CA THR A 116 2.26 -11.82 -0.97
C THR A 116 1.46 -10.65 -1.54
N ALA A 117 1.34 -10.53 -2.87
CA ALA A 117 0.50 -9.53 -3.52
C ALA A 117 -0.99 -9.70 -3.17
N ARG A 118 -1.51 -10.93 -3.16
CA ARG A 118 -2.91 -11.21 -2.77
C ARG A 118 -3.17 -10.92 -1.29
N ILE A 119 -2.26 -11.33 -0.41
CA ILE A 119 -2.34 -10.99 1.01
C ILE A 119 -2.27 -9.47 1.20
N GLY A 120 -1.34 -8.81 0.50
CA GLY A 120 -1.20 -7.37 0.50
C GLY A 120 -2.47 -6.66 0.05
N LEU A 121 -3.13 -7.14 -1.01
CA LEU A 121 -4.40 -6.57 -1.50
C LEU A 121 -5.50 -6.66 -0.43
N ALA A 122 -5.64 -7.80 0.24
CA ALA A 122 -6.59 -7.94 1.34
C ALA A 122 -6.30 -6.95 2.49
N LEU A 123 -5.02 -6.79 2.84
CA LEU A 123 -4.60 -5.81 3.86
C LEU A 123 -4.83 -4.36 3.41
N VAL A 124 -4.68 -4.04 2.11
CA VAL A 124 -5.02 -2.70 1.58
C VAL A 124 -6.49 -2.39 1.77
N VAL A 125 -7.40 -3.35 1.53
CA VAL A 125 -8.84 -3.14 1.78
C VAL A 125 -9.08 -2.80 3.24
N VAL A 126 -8.49 -3.55 4.19
CA VAL A 126 -8.61 -3.26 5.62
C VAL A 126 -8.01 -1.89 5.96
N HIS A 127 -6.83 -1.56 5.42
CA HIS A 127 -6.16 -0.28 5.60
C HIS A 127 -7.04 0.89 5.13
N VAL A 128 -7.60 0.80 3.94
CA VAL A 128 -8.51 1.84 3.41
C VAL A 128 -9.74 2.01 4.30
N ILE A 129 -10.38 0.90 4.71
CA ILE A 129 -11.56 0.94 5.59
C ILE A 129 -11.24 1.65 6.91
N GLN A 130 -10.14 1.30 7.56
CA GLN A 130 -9.76 1.91 8.85
C GLN A 130 -9.35 3.38 8.73
N HIS A 131 -8.94 3.83 7.53
CA HIS A 131 -8.56 5.23 7.24
C HIS A 131 -9.67 6.04 6.56
N LEU A 132 -10.86 5.45 6.27
CA LEU A 132 -12.00 6.15 5.68
C LEU A 132 -12.38 7.47 6.38
N PRO A 133 -12.35 7.60 7.73
CA PRO A 133 -12.67 8.86 8.38
C PRO A 133 -11.69 9.98 8.00
N GLN A 134 -10.41 9.67 7.85
CA GLN A 134 -9.38 10.61 7.42
C GLN A 134 -9.56 10.98 5.94
N ILE A 135 -9.84 10.01 5.08
CA ILE A 135 -10.11 10.22 3.64
C ILE A 135 -11.32 11.14 3.47
N LYS A 136 -12.43 10.87 4.15
CA LYS A 136 -13.63 11.73 4.13
C LYS A 136 -13.32 13.16 4.58
N SER A 137 -12.52 13.32 5.62
CA SER A 137 -12.07 14.64 6.09
C SER A 137 -11.22 15.37 5.04
N TYR A 138 -10.38 14.65 4.29
CA TYR A 138 -9.59 15.22 3.20
C TYR A 138 -10.45 15.66 2.01
N LEU A 139 -11.50 14.94 1.69
CA LEU A 139 -12.45 15.25 0.64
C LEU A 139 -13.46 16.35 1.01
N GLY A 140 -13.39 16.88 2.24
CA GLY A 140 -14.27 17.95 2.70
C GLY A 140 -15.70 17.49 3.02
N VAL A 141 -15.96 16.20 3.11
CA VAL A 141 -17.25 15.64 3.53
C VAL A 141 -17.46 15.99 5.01
N LYS A 142 -18.25 17.02 5.30
CA LYS A 142 -18.62 17.40 6.67
C LYS A 142 -19.44 16.25 7.29
N LYS A 143 -19.10 15.83 8.51
CA LYS A 143 -20.01 15.04 9.33
C LYS A 143 -21.32 15.82 9.47
N GLY A 144 -22.41 15.28 8.99
CA GLY A 144 -23.73 15.85 9.22
C GLY A 144 -23.88 16.18 10.71
N ALA A 145 -24.18 17.44 11.03
CA ALA A 145 -24.41 17.84 12.40
C ALA A 145 -25.54 16.97 12.95
N LYS A 146 -25.25 16.13 13.96
CA LYS A 146 -26.31 15.50 14.74
C LYS A 146 -27.15 16.63 15.32
N LYS A 147 -28.37 16.84 14.78
CA LYS A 147 -29.40 17.65 15.40
C LYS A 147 -29.59 17.09 16.80
N LYS A 148 -29.18 17.84 17.83
CA LYS A 148 -29.58 17.58 19.20
C LYS A 148 -31.08 17.90 19.25
N SER A 149 -31.91 16.89 19.31
CA SER A 149 -33.27 16.97 19.74
C SER A 149 -33.33 16.95 21.25
#